data_4d378c1b7a63242f62ba35528fba743b
#
_entry.id   4d378c1b7a63242f62ba35528fba743b
#
_cell.length_a   1.000
_cell.length_b   1.000
_cell.length_c   1.000
_cell.angle_alpha   90.00
_cell.angle_beta   90.00
_cell.angle_gamma   90.00
#
_symmetry.space_group_name_H-M   'P 1'
#
loop_
_entity.id
_entity.type
_entity.pdbx_description
1 polymer ?
#
loop_
_entity_poly.entity_id
_entity_poly.type
_entity_poly.pdbx_seq_one_letter_code
_entity_poly.pdbx_strand_id
1 'polypeptide(L)'
;MSLLSIVTITFNNFDELLHTVESVKDLKCCEHLIINGGKCQKTLEFLQSFSGTSISEPDQGISDAFNKGIKLSQGSAVMLLNSGDILLDQTYPEKALHILKEHPEVYFVHAKELYDDSMIGEFVIQPLLK
;
A
#
# COMPACT_ATOMS: atom_id res chain seq x y z
N MET A 1 14.17 10.22 -10.24
CA MET A 1 12.94 10.47 -9.47
C MET A 1 12.57 9.23 -8.67
N SER A 2 12.28 9.38 -7.40
CA SER A 2 11.91 8.23 -6.56
C SER A 2 10.47 7.82 -6.79
N LEU A 3 10.22 6.53 -6.84
CA LEU A 3 8.90 5.94 -7.01
C LEU A 3 8.57 5.10 -5.77
N LEU A 4 7.37 5.26 -5.27
CA LEU A 4 6.84 4.43 -4.18
C LEU A 4 5.92 3.36 -4.75
N SER A 5 6.13 2.13 -4.36
CA SER A 5 5.24 1.03 -4.74
C SER A 5 4.24 0.80 -3.60
N ILE A 6 2.96 1.03 -3.86
CA ILE A 6 1.91 0.74 -2.90
C ILE A 6 1.40 -0.66 -3.18
N VAL A 7 1.52 -1.55 -2.19
CA VAL A 7 1.05 -2.93 -2.30
C VAL A 7 -0.19 -3.09 -1.44
N THR A 8 -1.31 -3.39 -2.07
CA THR A 8 -2.58 -3.66 -1.40
C THR A 8 -2.93 -5.12 -1.57
N ILE A 9 -3.26 -5.77 -0.46
CA ILE A 9 -3.75 -7.14 -0.48
C ILE A 9 -5.26 -7.14 -0.25
N THR A 10 -5.96 -8.06 -0.90
CA THR A 10 -7.41 -8.14 -0.79
C THR A 10 -7.86 -9.61 -0.81
N PHE A 11 -8.89 -9.91 -0.02
CA PHE A 11 -9.46 -11.24 0.07
C PHE A 11 -10.96 -11.12 0.33
N ASN A 12 -11.76 -11.22 -0.73
CA ASN A 12 -13.23 -11.21 -0.67
C ASN A 12 -13.80 -9.99 0.08
N ASN A 13 -13.24 -8.81 -0.15
CA ASN A 13 -13.70 -7.58 0.48
C ASN A 13 -13.68 -6.42 -0.50
N PHE A 14 -14.46 -6.57 -1.56
CA PHE A 14 -14.48 -5.63 -2.68
C PHE A 14 -14.79 -4.19 -2.30
N ASP A 15 -15.80 -3.98 -1.42
CA ASP A 15 -16.17 -2.62 -1.04
C ASP A 15 -15.02 -1.90 -0.34
N GLU A 16 -14.35 -2.60 0.55
CA GLU A 16 -13.18 -2.07 1.26
C GLU A 16 -12.03 -1.78 0.28
N LEU A 17 -11.84 -2.66 -0.70
CA LEU A 17 -10.81 -2.46 -1.72
C LEU A 17 -11.04 -1.16 -2.49
N LEU A 18 -12.28 -0.87 -2.86
CA LEU A 18 -12.59 0.36 -3.58
C LEU A 18 -12.23 1.60 -2.78
N HIS A 19 -12.50 1.61 -1.48
CA HIS A 19 -12.13 2.74 -0.62
C HIS A 19 -10.63 2.94 -0.61
N THR A 20 -9.86 1.87 -0.52
CA THR A 20 -8.41 1.94 -0.54
C THR A 20 -7.90 2.49 -1.87
N VAL A 21 -8.39 1.96 -2.98
CA VAL A 21 -7.99 2.39 -4.32
C VAL A 21 -8.30 3.88 -4.53
N GLU A 22 -9.50 4.32 -4.13
CA GLU A 22 -9.87 5.73 -4.25
C GLU A 22 -8.93 6.65 -3.49
N SER A 23 -8.44 6.20 -2.32
CA SER A 23 -7.59 7.04 -1.49
C SER A 23 -6.19 7.27 -2.05
N VAL A 24 -5.75 6.48 -3.03
CA VAL A 24 -4.38 6.59 -3.59
C VAL A 24 -4.36 6.82 -5.09
N LYS A 25 -5.50 6.87 -5.76
CA LYS A 25 -5.56 6.88 -7.23
C LYS A 25 -4.90 8.09 -7.89
N ASP A 26 -4.85 9.23 -7.21
CA ASP A 26 -4.33 10.46 -7.77
C ASP A 26 -2.87 10.75 -7.41
N LEU A 27 -2.21 9.82 -6.71
CA LEU A 27 -0.82 9.99 -6.33
C LEU A 27 0.11 9.83 -7.54
N LYS A 28 0.98 10.81 -7.74
CA LYS A 28 1.84 10.86 -8.93
C LYS A 28 3.17 10.13 -8.77
N CYS A 29 3.67 10.05 -7.56
CA CYS A 29 4.97 9.43 -7.29
C CYS A 29 4.85 7.94 -6.96
N CYS A 30 3.71 7.32 -7.30
CA CYS A 30 3.39 5.97 -6.85
C CYS A 30 2.94 5.07 -7.98
N GLU A 31 3.30 3.80 -7.90
CA GLU A 31 2.61 2.73 -8.61
C GLU A 31 1.75 1.98 -7.61
N HIS A 32 0.66 1.39 -8.06
CA HIS A 32 -0.22 0.62 -7.18
C HIS A 32 -0.31 -0.82 -7.68
N LEU A 33 -0.01 -1.76 -6.78
CA LEU A 33 -0.10 -3.19 -7.04
C LEU A 33 -1.17 -3.78 -6.14
N ILE A 34 -2.09 -4.56 -6.71
CA ILE A 34 -3.16 -5.22 -5.95
C ILE A 34 -2.97 -6.72 -6.05
N ILE A 35 -2.85 -7.37 -4.91
CA ILE A 35 -2.69 -8.81 -4.81
C ILE A 35 -3.99 -9.38 -4.25
N ASN A 36 -4.71 -10.11 -5.12
CA ASN A 36 -6.00 -10.69 -4.80
C ASN A 36 -5.84 -12.19 -4.52
N GLY A 37 -6.11 -12.59 -3.29
CA GLY A 37 -6.08 -14.00 -2.88
C GLY A 37 -7.45 -14.64 -2.84
N GLY A 38 -8.52 -13.87 -3.09
CA GLY A 38 -9.89 -14.33 -3.01
C GLY A 38 -10.51 -14.65 -4.35
N LYS A 39 -11.80 -15.00 -4.32
CA LYS A 39 -12.55 -15.39 -5.54
C LYS A 39 -13.76 -14.48 -5.78
N CYS A 40 -13.84 -13.34 -5.10
CA CYS A 40 -14.96 -12.41 -5.26
C CYS A 40 -15.06 -11.96 -6.72
N GLN A 41 -16.21 -12.20 -7.35
CA GLN A 41 -16.41 -11.89 -8.77
C GLN A 41 -16.28 -10.40 -9.05
N LYS A 42 -16.81 -9.56 -8.17
CA LYS A 42 -16.71 -8.10 -8.35
C LYS A 42 -15.25 -7.64 -8.34
N THR A 43 -14.43 -8.23 -7.47
CA THR A 43 -13.00 -7.92 -7.42
C THR A 43 -12.31 -8.33 -8.72
N LEU A 44 -12.58 -9.55 -9.21
CA LEU A 44 -11.99 -10.04 -10.45
C LEU A 44 -12.35 -9.13 -11.64
N GLU A 45 -13.61 -8.73 -11.74
CA GLU A 45 -14.07 -7.83 -12.79
C GLU A 45 -13.41 -6.46 -12.70
N PHE A 46 -13.33 -5.90 -11.49
CA PHE A 46 -12.66 -4.63 -11.26
C PHE A 46 -11.19 -4.66 -11.71
N LEU A 47 -10.48 -5.74 -11.37
CA LEU A 47 -9.06 -5.83 -11.69
C LEU A 47 -8.78 -5.97 -13.18
N GLN A 48 -9.75 -6.39 -13.97
CA GLN A 48 -9.59 -6.45 -15.43
C GLN A 48 -9.42 -5.06 -16.06
N SER A 49 -9.97 -4.04 -15.44
CA SER A 49 -9.87 -2.66 -15.93
C SER A 49 -8.97 -1.78 -15.03
N PHE A 50 -8.35 -2.37 -14.03
CA PHE A 50 -7.46 -1.63 -13.13
C PHE A 50 -6.19 -1.20 -13.87
N SER A 51 -5.84 0.08 -13.78
CA SER A 51 -4.71 0.65 -14.52
C SER A 51 -3.34 0.30 -13.95
N GLY A 52 -3.28 -0.17 -12.71
CA GLY A 52 -2.03 -0.61 -12.09
C GLY A 52 -1.72 -2.06 -12.39
N THR A 53 -0.91 -2.67 -11.55
CA THR A 53 -0.54 -4.08 -11.66
C THR A 53 -1.38 -4.90 -10.70
N SER A 54 -1.87 -6.06 -11.13
CA SER A 54 -2.60 -6.95 -10.24
C SER A 54 -2.29 -8.41 -10.51
N ILE A 55 -2.40 -9.21 -9.44
CA ILE A 55 -2.34 -10.67 -9.51
C ILE A 55 -3.55 -11.22 -8.79
N SER A 56 -4.21 -12.20 -9.39
CA SER A 56 -5.32 -12.92 -8.75
C SER A 56 -4.98 -14.40 -8.72
N GLU A 57 -4.58 -14.87 -7.57
CA GLU A 57 -4.24 -16.29 -7.35
C GLU A 57 -4.30 -16.60 -5.85
N PRO A 58 -4.51 -17.86 -5.46
CA PRO A 58 -4.50 -18.21 -4.04
C PRO A 58 -3.17 -17.85 -3.39
N ASP A 59 -3.23 -17.42 -2.13
CA ASP A 59 -2.05 -17.17 -1.32
C ASP A 59 -2.13 -17.95 0.00
N GLN A 60 -1.04 -17.96 0.75
CA GLN A 60 -0.93 -18.67 2.01
C GLN A 60 -1.04 -17.71 3.21
N GLY A 61 -1.74 -16.60 3.04
CA GLY A 61 -1.97 -15.64 4.08
C GLY A 61 -1.40 -14.27 3.76
N ILE A 62 -1.52 -13.36 4.73
CA ILE A 62 -1.17 -11.95 4.57
C ILE A 62 0.29 -11.75 4.15
N SER A 63 1.21 -12.45 4.81
CA SER A 63 2.64 -12.29 4.52
C SER A 63 2.98 -12.76 3.11
N ASP A 64 2.40 -13.88 2.68
CA ASP A 64 2.61 -14.38 1.33
C ASP A 64 2.09 -13.41 0.29
N ALA A 65 0.89 -12.86 0.52
CA ALA A 65 0.30 -11.88 -0.38
C ALA A 65 1.17 -10.64 -0.52
N PHE A 66 1.61 -10.05 0.60
CA PHE A 66 2.51 -8.90 0.55
C PHE A 66 3.83 -9.22 -0.14
N ASN A 67 4.39 -10.39 0.11
CA ASN A 67 5.65 -10.79 -0.55
C ASN A 67 5.49 -10.87 -2.07
N LYS A 68 4.35 -11.32 -2.56
CA LYS A 68 4.08 -11.32 -4.00
C LYS A 68 4.13 -9.91 -4.58
N GLY A 69 3.51 -8.96 -3.88
CA GLY A 69 3.52 -7.56 -4.30
C GLY A 69 4.91 -6.95 -4.25
N ILE A 70 5.65 -7.22 -3.18
CA ILE A 70 7.01 -6.71 -3.03
C ILE A 70 7.91 -7.19 -4.17
N LYS A 71 7.79 -8.45 -4.56
CA LYS A 71 8.59 -9.01 -5.65
C LYS A 71 8.29 -8.34 -6.99
N LEU A 72 7.09 -7.85 -7.20
CA LEU A 72 6.69 -7.19 -8.44
C LEU A 72 6.93 -5.68 -8.40
N SER A 73 7.21 -5.12 -7.24
CA SER A 73 7.36 -3.69 -7.09
C SER A 73 8.60 -3.17 -7.81
N GLN A 74 8.48 -1.97 -8.39
CA GLN A 74 9.58 -1.33 -9.12
C GLN A 74 10.06 -0.06 -8.42
N GLY A 75 9.43 0.32 -7.33
CA GLY A 75 9.77 1.52 -6.60
C GLY A 75 11.02 1.39 -5.76
N SER A 76 11.55 2.52 -5.33
CA SER A 76 12.68 2.55 -4.41
C SER A 76 12.27 2.25 -2.97
N ALA A 77 10.98 2.31 -2.68
CA ALA A 77 10.40 1.95 -1.39
C ALA A 77 9.03 1.33 -1.61
N VAL A 78 8.55 0.59 -0.61
CA VAL A 78 7.25 -0.09 -0.65
C VAL A 78 6.41 0.40 0.52
N MET A 79 5.15 0.72 0.24
CA MET A 79 4.16 1.00 1.27
C MET A 79 3.12 -0.13 1.28
N LEU A 80 2.92 -0.75 2.44
CA LEU A 80 1.94 -1.81 2.60
C LEU A 80 0.62 -1.19 3.04
N LEU A 81 -0.42 -1.42 2.26
CA LEU A 81 -1.73 -0.81 2.50
C LEU A 81 -2.81 -1.89 2.29
N ASN A 82 -3.40 -2.37 3.38
CA ASN A 82 -4.44 -3.40 3.29
C ASN A 82 -5.71 -2.87 2.65
N SER A 83 -6.44 -3.75 2.01
CA SER A 83 -7.80 -3.46 1.58
C SER A 83 -8.64 -3.03 2.78
N GLY A 84 -9.24 -1.85 2.71
CA GLY A 84 -9.94 -1.23 3.83
C GLY A 84 -9.18 -0.08 4.47
N ASP A 85 -7.87 -0.04 4.32
CA ASP A 85 -7.07 1.08 4.78
C ASP A 85 -7.23 2.26 3.82
N ILE A 86 -7.25 3.45 4.37
CA ILE A 86 -7.43 4.68 3.60
C ILE A 86 -6.25 5.61 3.88
N LEU A 87 -5.62 6.09 2.82
CA LEU A 87 -4.58 7.10 2.96
C LEU A 87 -5.25 8.45 3.13
N LEU A 88 -5.15 9.02 4.33
CA LEU A 88 -5.78 10.30 4.66
C LEU A 88 -4.94 11.49 4.22
N ASP A 89 -3.63 11.42 4.38
CA ASP A 89 -2.73 12.51 4.02
C ASP A 89 -2.06 12.21 2.68
N GLN A 90 -2.50 12.90 1.64
CA GLN A 90 -1.99 12.71 0.27
C GLN A 90 -0.53 13.14 0.13
N THR A 91 0.02 13.86 1.09
CA THR A 91 1.44 14.26 1.07
C THR A 91 2.33 13.23 1.75
N TYR A 92 1.74 12.23 2.43
CA TYR A 92 2.51 11.22 3.16
C TYR A 92 3.53 10.47 2.30
N PRO A 93 3.16 9.98 1.09
CA PRO A 93 4.12 9.21 0.30
C PRO A 93 5.38 9.99 -0.04
N GLU A 94 5.25 11.25 -0.44
CA GLU A 94 6.41 12.08 -0.76
C GLU A 94 7.27 12.36 0.47
N LYS A 95 6.62 12.64 1.60
CA LYS A 95 7.35 12.87 2.85
C LYS A 95 8.10 11.63 3.30
N ALA A 96 7.46 10.46 3.20
CA ALA A 96 8.10 9.20 3.58
C ALA A 96 9.30 8.88 2.68
N LEU A 97 9.17 9.08 1.37
CA LEU A 97 10.27 8.88 0.43
C LEU A 97 11.43 9.82 0.74
N HIS A 98 11.12 11.08 1.06
CA HIS A 98 12.13 12.06 1.40
C HIS A 98 12.91 11.67 2.67
N ILE A 99 12.19 11.23 3.70
CA ILE A 99 12.81 10.78 4.95
C ILE A 99 13.74 9.60 4.69
N LEU A 100 13.28 8.60 3.96
CA LEU A 100 14.08 7.42 3.66
C LEU A 100 15.33 7.77 2.86
N LYS A 101 15.23 8.74 1.96
CA LYS A 101 16.36 9.20 1.16
C LYS A 101 17.37 9.98 2.00
N GLU A 102 16.91 10.88 2.85
CA GLU A 102 17.77 11.76 3.64
C GLU A 102 18.39 11.06 4.86
N HIS A 103 17.83 9.92 5.27
CA HIS A 103 18.26 9.20 6.46
C HIS A 103 18.61 7.75 6.12
N PRO A 104 19.79 7.47 5.54
CA PRO A 104 20.15 6.10 5.12
C PRO A 104 20.12 5.07 6.24
N GLU A 105 20.22 5.50 7.50
CA GLU A 105 20.14 4.62 8.67
C GLU A 105 18.72 4.17 8.97
N VAL A 106 17.71 4.79 8.34
CA VAL A 106 16.31 4.46 8.54
C VAL A 106 15.84 3.57 7.40
N TYR A 107 15.33 2.39 7.73
CA TYR A 107 14.76 1.47 6.74
C TYR A 107 13.24 1.43 6.78
N PHE A 108 12.64 2.07 7.77
CA PHE A 108 11.21 1.92 8.04
C PHE A 108 10.63 3.24 8.54
N VAL A 109 9.55 3.67 7.92
CA VAL A 109 8.78 4.85 8.32
C VAL A 109 7.32 4.42 8.40
N HIS A 110 6.63 4.81 9.49
CA HIS A 110 5.20 4.56 9.56
C HIS A 110 4.48 5.78 10.09
N ALA A 111 3.20 5.89 9.77
CA ALA A 111 2.32 6.91 10.31
C ALA A 111 1.48 6.30 11.43
N LYS A 112 0.94 7.15 12.28
CA LYS A 112 -0.06 6.70 13.25
C LYS A 112 -1.34 6.38 12.50
N GLU A 113 -2.01 5.33 12.93
CA GLU A 113 -3.30 4.97 12.40
C GLU A 113 -4.39 5.76 13.09
N LEU A 114 -5.41 6.14 12.34
CA LEU A 114 -6.58 6.82 12.85
C LEU A 114 -7.70 5.80 13.01
N TYR A 115 -8.18 5.67 14.25
CA TYR A 115 -9.32 4.81 14.56
C TYR A 115 -10.44 5.68 15.11
N ASP A 116 -11.63 5.55 14.56
CA ASP A 116 -12.84 6.22 15.07
C ASP A 116 -12.70 7.74 15.22
N ASP A 117 -11.94 8.39 14.35
CA ASP A 117 -11.68 9.83 14.39
C ASP A 117 -11.03 10.30 15.69
N SER A 118 -10.55 9.38 16.52
CA SER A 118 -10.00 9.71 17.83
C SER A 118 -8.50 9.94 17.83
N MET A 119 -7.81 9.62 16.74
CA MET A 119 -6.36 9.72 16.65
C MET A 119 -5.97 10.53 15.41
N ILE A 120 -4.86 11.25 15.54
CA ILE A 120 -4.30 12.01 14.42
C ILE A 120 -3.07 11.28 13.93
N GLY A 121 -3.01 11.02 12.61
CA GLY A 121 -1.85 10.40 12.00
C GLY A 121 -0.68 11.37 11.93
N GLU A 122 0.50 10.91 12.30
CA GLU A 122 1.73 11.67 12.15
C GLU A 122 2.87 10.72 11.81
N PHE A 123 3.96 11.27 11.29
CA PHE A 123 5.12 10.46 10.94
C PHE A 123 5.84 9.97 12.20
N VAL A 124 6.20 8.71 12.18
CA VAL A 124 7.07 8.13 13.19
C VAL A 124 8.27 7.53 12.45
N ILE A 125 9.47 7.95 12.84
CA ILE A 125 10.70 7.46 12.25
C ILE A 125 11.35 6.53 13.25
N GLN A 126 11.63 5.31 12.83
CA GLN A 126 12.29 4.33 13.67
C GLN A 126 13.50 3.75 12.94
N PRO A 127 14.71 4.03 13.41
CA PRO A 127 15.87 3.35 12.87
C PRO A 127 15.82 1.86 13.24
N LEU A 128 16.39 1.01 12.42
CA LEU A 128 16.50 -0.39 12.77
C LEU A 128 17.45 -0.55 13.93
N LEU A 129 17.00 -1.28 14.93
CA LEU A 129 17.86 -1.67 16.04
C LEU A 129 18.81 -2.76 15.55
N LYS A 130 20.06 -2.54 15.75
CA LYS A 130 21.08 -3.51 15.36
C LYS A 130 21.46 -4.40 16.54
#